data_1c2698523a5bffc1620c298773e32ba9
#
_entry.id   1c2698523a5bffc1620c298773e32ba9
#
_cell.length_a   1.000
_cell.length_b   1.000
_cell.length_c   1.000
_cell.angle_alpha   90.00
_cell.angle_beta   90.00
_cell.angle_gamma   90.00
#
_symmetry.space_group_name_H-M   'P 1'
#
loop_
_entity.id
_entity.type
_entity.pdbx_description
1 polymer ?
#
loop_
_entity_poly.entity_id
_entity_poly.type
_entity_poly.pdbx_seq_one_letter_code
_entity_poly.pdbx_strand_id
1 'polypeptide(L)'
;WTIFVVSDHGLLLSENRPTLMGDPFGVNVSVMEELGYTFLKKDSNGNKIKEIDWDKTTALAPRGNMIYINLKGRNENGIVLPEEKYALEEKIIDDLYNYRWDGKRIVALAVRKKEAAHFGLDGDRCGDIIYFNEEGFNRIHGDSISTYQGYADTSVSPIFMAAGPNIKQNYLTDRVIREVDVAPTVAVLGGVRM
;
A
#
# COMPACT_ATOMS: atom_id res chain seq x y z
N TRP A 1 32.77 -2.19 -17.37
CA TRP A 1 31.50 -1.79 -16.79
C TRP A 1 30.85 -2.97 -16.08
N THR A 2 30.32 -2.74 -14.88
CA THR A 2 29.41 -3.67 -14.24
C THR A 2 28.01 -3.08 -14.35
N ILE A 3 27.07 -3.86 -14.84
CA ILE A 3 25.71 -3.45 -15.13
C ILE A 3 24.76 -4.20 -14.21
N PHE A 4 23.83 -3.49 -13.59
CA PHE A 4 22.71 -4.04 -12.85
C PHE A 4 21.40 -3.64 -13.53
N VAL A 5 20.50 -4.58 -13.69
CA VAL A 5 19.13 -4.35 -14.14
C VAL A 5 18.22 -4.80 -13.00
N VAL A 6 17.51 -3.86 -12.43
CA VAL A 6 16.62 -4.09 -11.29
C VAL A 6 15.29 -3.38 -11.52
N SER A 7 14.24 -3.88 -10.93
CA SER A 7 12.95 -3.21 -10.83
C SER A 7 12.58 -3.06 -9.36
N ASP A 8 11.90 -1.99 -9.03
CA ASP A 8 11.43 -1.67 -7.68
C ASP A 8 10.29 -2.59 -7.21
N HIS A 9 9.58 -3.23 -8.12
CA HIS A 9 8.55 -4.22 -7.87
C HIS A 9 8.18 -4.99 -9.13
N GLY A 10 7.47 -6.09 -8.98
CA GLY A 10 6.76 -6.75 -10.06
C GLY A 10 5.36 -6.18 -10.25
N LEU A 11 4.53 -6.89 -10.99
CA LEU A 11 3.14 -6.51 -11.25
C LEU A 11 2.21 -7.69 -11.08
N LEU A 12 1.05 -7.43 -10.48
CA LEU A 12 -0.06 -8.37 -10.43
C LEU A 12 -1.19 -7.92 -11.35
N LEU A 13 -1.90 -8.86 -11.91
CA LEU A 13 -3.12 -8.58 -12.66
C LEU A 13 -4.14 -7.92 -11.72
N SER A 14 -4.66 -6.77 -12.15
CA SER A 14 -5.79 -6.12 -11.49
C SER A 14 -7.04 -6.35 -12.33
N GLU A 15 -7.91 -7.24 -11.89
CA GLU A 15 -9.16 -7.57 -12.58
C GLU A 15 -10.29 -6.64 -12.18
N ASN A 16 -10.24 -6.11 -10.96
CA ASN A 16 -11.31 -5.35 -10.37
C ASN A 16 -10.99 -3.85 -10.39
N ARG A 17 -11.88 -3.10 -10.98
CA ARG A 17 -11.80 -1.65 -11.07
C ARG A 17 -13.14 -1.02 -10.68
N PRO A 18 -13.15 0.18 -10.12
CA PRO A 18 -12.04 1.04 -9.72
C PRO A 18 -11.29 0.53 -8.49
N THR A 19 -10.19 1.21 -8.14
CA THR A 19 -9.50 1.00 -6.86
C THR A 19 -10.44 1.32 -5.73
N LEU A 20 -10.67 0.36 -4.84
CA LEU A 20 -11.65 0.51 -3.75
C LEU A 20 -11.01 1.02 -2.46
N MET A 21 -9.73 0.72 -2.25
CA MET A 21 -8.98 1.15 -1.07
C MET A 21 -7.86 2.11 -1.48
N GLY A 22 -7.93 3.31 -0.96
CA GLY A 22 -7.01 4.40 -1.27
C GLY A 22 -7.09 4.86 -2.72
N ASP A 23 -6.76 6.10 -2.95
CA ASP A 23 -6.70 6.69 -4.29
C ASP A 23 -5.27 7.13 -4.60
N PRO A 24 -4.72 6.78 -5.78
CA PRO A 24 -3.45 7.36 -6.22
C PRO A 24 -3.47 8.90 -6.22
N PHE A 25 -4.65 9.51 -6.30
CA PHE A 25 -4.85 10.96 -6.23
C PHE A 25 -5.29 11.49 -4.85
N GLY A 26 -5.43 10.62 -3.87
CA GLY A 26 -5.52 10.98 -2.45
C GLY A 26 -6.90 11.25 -1.87
N VAL A 27 -7.99 11.25 -2.63
CA VAL A 27 -9.31 11.63 -2.11
C VAL A 27 -10.46 10.69 -2.46
N ASN A 28 -10.21 9.65 -3.22
CA ASN A 28 -11.24 8.67 -3.58
C ASN A 28 -11.08 7.42 -2.69
N VAL A 29 -11.81 7.38 -1.63
CA VAL A 29 -11.66 6.41 -0.54
C VAL A 29 -12.95 5.59 -0.38
N SER A 30 -13.45 5.04 -1.47
CA SER A 30 -14.79 4.43 -1.56
C SER A 30 -15.13 3.50 -0.40
N VAL A 31 -14.26 2.55 -0.10
CA VAL A 31 -14.53 1.59 0.99
C VAL A 31 -14.63 2.28 2.34
N MET A 32 -13.74 3.22 2.62
CA MET A 32 -13.76 3.96 3.89
C MET A 32 -14.97 4.87 4.02
N GLU A 33 -15.48 5.40 2.89
CA GLU A 33 -16.75 6.15 2.88
C GLU A 33 -17.96 5.23 3.12
N GLU A 34 -18.01 4.09 2.44
CA GLU A 34 -19.11 3.12 2.60
C GLU A 34 -19.18 2.56 4.02
N LEU A 35 -18.02 2.35 4.64
CA LEU A 35 -17.92 1.93 6.03
C LEU A 35 -18.16 3.07 7.04
N GLY A 36 -18.27 4.32 6.56
CA GLY A 36 -18.58 5.48 7.41
C GLY A 36 -17.41 6.04 8.21
N TYR A 37 -16.17 5.79 7.78
CA TYR A 37 -14.96 6.31 8.43
C TYR A 37 -14.44 7.60 7.80
N THR A 38 -14.64 7.76 6.49
CA THR A 38 -14.22 8.93 5.73
C THR A 38 -15.42 9.64 5.13
N PHE A 39 -15.42 10.96 5.19
CA PHE A 39 -16.48 11.79 4.63
C PHE A 39 -15.88 12.85 3.70
N LEU A 40 -16.51 13.03 2.54
CA LEU A 40 -16.19 14.13 1.64
C LEU A 40 -17.13 15.32 1.90
N LYS A 41 -16.60 16.53 1.75
CA LYS A 41 -17.43 17.74 1.75
C LYS A 41 -18.41 17.73 0.59
N LYS A 42 -19.46 18.55 0.71
CA LYS A 42 -20.45 18.76 -0.34
C LYS A 42 -20.47 20.22 -0.75
N ASP A 43 -20.73 20.45 -2.04
CA ASP A 43 -20.97 21.78 -2.57
C ASP A 43 -22.38 22.32 -2.17
N SER A 44 -22.71 23.53 -2.63
CA SER A 44 -24.00 24.15 -2.38
C SER A 44 -25.19 23.39 -2.97
N ASN A 45 -24.95 22.49 -3.93
CA ASN A 45 -25.96 21.66 -4.58
C ASN A 45 -26.07 20.27 -3.93
N GLY A 46 -25.26 19.99 -2.90
CA GLY A 46 -25.22 18.71 -2.21
C GLY A 46 -24.34 17.65 -2.86
N ASN A 47 -23.62 17.96 -3.94
CA ASN A 47 -22.71 17.03 -4.60
C ASN A 47 -21.39 16.91 -3.83
N LYS A 48 -20.83 15.72 -3.75
CA LYS A 48 -19.52 15.49 -3.15
C LYS A 48 -18.43 16.21 -3.96
N ILE A 49 -17.52 16.90 -3.26
CA ILE A 49 -16.32 17.50 -3.81
C ILE A 49 -15.09 16.74 -3.34
N LYS A 50 -13.94 16.92 -4.01
CA LYS A 50 -12.69 16.24 -3.70
C LYS A 50 -11.97 16.88 -2.49
N GLU A 51 -12.71 17.05 -1.40
CA GLU A 51 -12.18 17.57 -0.13
C GLU A 51 -12.71 16.73 1.03
N ILE A 52 -11.81 16.40 1.97
CA ILE A 52 -12.18 15.66 3.18
C ILE A 52 -12.95 16.57 4.15
N ASP A 53 -14.05 16.07 4.68
CA ASP A 53 -14.76 16.65 5.81
C ASP A 53 -14.13 16.14 7.11
N TRP A 54 -13.13 16.88 7.59
CA TRP A 54 -12.32 16.48 8.74
C TRP A 54 -13.11 16.44 10.05
N ASP A 55 -14.19 17.22 10.15
CA ASP A 55 -15.03 17.26 11.34
C ASP A 55 -15.83 15.96 11.55
N LYS A 56 -15.92 15.13 10.50
CA LYS A 56 -16.65 13.87 10.51
C LYS A 56 -15.75 12.65 10.27
N THR A 57 -14.58 12.85 9.67
CA THR A 57 -13.68 11.77 9.28
C THR A 57 -12.89 11.26 10.47
N THR A 58 -13.11 10.00 10.83
CA THR A 58 -12.39 9.33 11.92
C THR A 58 -11.15 8.58 11.44
N ALA A 59 -11.16 8.08 10.22
CA ALA A 59 -10.01 7.40 9.60
C ALA A 59 -10.00 7.61 8.09
N LEU A 60 -8.80 7.57 7.51
CA LEU A 60 -8.56 7.83 6.09
C LEU A 60 -7.52 6.85 5.53
N ALA A 61 -7.80 6.31 4.34
CA ALA A 61 -6.85 5.54 3.53
C ALA A 61 -6.44 6.36 2.29
N PRO A 62 -5.50 7.32 2.41
CA PRO A 62 -5.26 8.30 1.35
C PRO A 62 -4.50 7.70 0.17
N ARG A 63 -3.48 6.91 0.46
CA ARG A 63 -2.61 6.30 -0.55
C ARG A 63 -1.75 5.20 0.08
N GLY A 64 -1.33 4.25 -0.76
CA GLY A 64 -0.62 3.08 -0.28
C GLY A 64 -1.52 2.18 0.54
N ASN A 65 -0.96 1.20 1.18
CA ASN A 65 -1.70 0.19 1.92
C ASN A 65 -1.80 0.57 3.41
N MET A 66 -2.18 1.82 3.69
CA MET A 66 -2.17 2.39 5.04
C MET A 66 -3.45 3.15 5.35
N ILE A 67 -3.95 2.99 6.56
CA ILE A 67 -5.06 3.76 7.12
C ILE A 67 -4.54 4.58 8.29
N TYR A 68 -4.92 5.85 8.33
CA TYR A 68 -4.55 6.80 9.36
C TYR A 68 -5.78 7.18 10.17
N ILE A 69 -5.71 7.03 11.48
CA ILE A 69 -6.73 7.52 12.40
C ILE A 69 -6.59 9.04 12.52
N ASN A 70 -7.69 9.76 12.41
CA ASN A 70 -7.72 11.23 12.61
C ASN A 70 -7.67 11.57 14.11
N LEU A 71 -6.48 11.36 14.68
CA LEU A 71 -6.23 11.36 16.14
C LEU A 71 -6.07 12.76 16.67
N LYS A 72 -6.84 13.10 17.71
CA LYS A 72 -6.73 14.35 18.46
C LYS A 72 -5.35 14.46 19.12
N GLY A 73 -4.73 15.62 18.97
CA GLY A 73 -3.39 15.90 19.50
C GLY A 73 -2.24 15.45 18.59
N ARG A 74 -2.51 14.58 17.59
CA ARG A 74 -1.55 14.24 16.53
C ARG A 74 -1.86 14.97 15.22
N ASN A 75 -3.12 15.00 14.84
CA ASN A 75 -3.58 15.65 13.61
C ASN A 75 -4.21 17.00 13.96
N GLU A 76 -3.98 18.01 13.11
CA GLU A 76 -4.49 19.37 13.31
C GLU A 76 -6.02 19.39 13.53
N ASN A 77 -6.72 18.63 12.70
CA ASN A 77 -8.18 18.50 12.76
C ASN A 77 -8.60 17.15 13.37
N GLY A 78 -7.80 16.60 14.28
CA GLY A 78 -8.07 15.30 14.88
C GLY A 78 -9.30 15.32 15.80
N ILE A 79 -10.19 14.33 15.61
CA ILE A 79 -11.44 14.20 16.36
C ILE A 79 -11.49 12.95 17.23
N VAL A 80 -10.72 11.91 16.91
CA VAL A 80 -10.68 10.65 17.66
C VAL A 80 -9.82 10.85 18.92
N LEU A 81 -10.34 10.52 20.07
CA LEU A 81 -9.59 10.60 21.32
C LEU A 81 -8.54 9.48 21.41
N PRO A 82 -7.37 9.71 22.02
CA PRO A 82 -6.32 8.68 22.16
C PRO A 82 -6.82 7.37 22.80
N GLU A 83 -7.69 7.45 23.77
CA GLU A 83 -8.30 6.30 24.47
C GLU A 83 -9.25 5.48 23.56
N GLU A 84 -9.83 6.10 22.52
CA GLU A 84 -10.73 5.45 21.59
C GLU A 84 -9.98 4.74 20.44
N LYS A 85 -8.71 5.11 20.23
CA LYS A 85 -7.92 4.69 19.08
C LYS A 85 -7.90 3.17 18.91
N TYR A 86 -7.62 2.45 19.98
CA TYR A 86 -7.48 0.99 19.92
C TYR A 86 -8.80 0.30 19.51
N ALA A 87 -9.90 0.72 20.12
CA ALA A 87 -11.22 0.16 19.79
C ALA A 87 -11.63 0.49 18.34
N LEU A 88 -11.29 1.69 17.86
CA LEU A 88 -11.55 2.08 16.48
C LEU A 88 -10.70 1.28 15.49
N GLU A 89 -9.43 1.03 15.79
CA GLU A 89 -8.57 0.17 14.95
C GLU A 89 -9.13 -1.25 14.83
N GLU A 90 -9.57 -1.84 15.96
CA GLU A 90 -10.22 -3.16 15.96
C GLU A 90 -11.43 -3.15 15.05
N LYS A 91 -12.32 -2.19 15.25
CA LYS A 91 -13.54 -2.09 14.46
C LYS A 91 -13.26 -1.94 12.96
N ILE A 92 -12.31 -1.10 12.59
CA ILE A 92 -11.93 -0.92 11.18
C ILE A 92 -11.39 -2.24 10.60
N ILE A 93 -10.54 -2.95 11.32
CA ILE A 93 -9.97 -4.22 10.88
C ILE A 93 -11.08 -5.26 10.66
N ASP A 94 -12.01 -5.38 11.59
CA ASP A 94 -13.15 -6.29 11.48
C ASP A 94 -14.06 -5.94 10.30
N ASP A 95 -14.38 -4.65 10.13
CA ASP A 95 -15.21 -4.19 9.01
C ASP A 95 -14.51 -4.44 7.67
N LEU A 96 -13.19 -4.26 7.56
CA LEU A 96 -12.42 -4.57 6.36
C LEU A 96 -12.45 -6.06 6.02
N TYR A 97 -12.32 -6.94 7.01
CA TYR A 97 -12.41 -8.38 6.79
C TYR A 97 -13.81 -8.84 6.38
N ASN A 98 -14.85 -8.13 6.84
CA ASN A 98 -16.24 -8.43 6.52
C ASN A 98 -16.73 -7.76 5.24
N TYR A 99 -16.04 -6.72 4.78
CA TYR A 99 -16.42 -6.00 3.56
C TYR A 99 -16.32 -6.90 2.33
N ARG A 100 -17.33 -6.80 1.47
CA ARG A 100 -17.40 -7.53 0.19
C ARG A 100 -17.77 -6.57 -0.92
N TRP A 101 -17.04 -6.65 -2.02
CA TRP A 101 -17.37 -5.98 -3.25
C TRP A 101 -17.72 -7.03 -4.31
N ASP A 102 -18.93 -6.96 -4.85
CA ASP A 102 -19.46 -7.98 -5.77
C ASP A 102 -19.30 -9.42 -5.23
N GLY A 103 -19.58 -9.59 -3.93
CA GLY A 103 -19.44 -10.86 -3.23
C GLY A 103 -18.00 -11.29 -2.90
N LYS A 104 -16.99 -10.59 -3.41
CA LYS A 104 -15.58 -10.90 -3.22
C LYS A 104 -15.00 -10.13 -2.02
N ARG A 105 -14.14 -10.78 -1.26
CA ARG A 105 -13.32 -10.12 -0.23
C ARG A 105 -12.23 -9.29 -0.91
N ILE A 106 -11.97 -8.09 -0.42
CA ILE A 106 -10.95 -7.21 -1.01
C ILE A 106 -9.69 -7.06 -0.15
N VAL A 107 -9.79 -7.29 1.15
CA VAL A 107 -8.64 -7.19 2.06
C VAL A 107 -8.22 -8.58 2.51
N ALA A 108 -7.01 -8.99 2.15
CA ALA A 108 -6.42 -10.27 2.52
C ALA A 108 -5.92 -10.25 3.97
N LEU A 109 -5.25 -9.16 4.35
CA LEU A 109 -4.68 -8.98 5.69
C LEU A 109 -4.82 -7.51 6.09
N ALA A 110 -5.22 -7.26 7.32
CA ALA A 110 -5.14 -5.96 7.95
C ALA A 110 -4.59 -6.13 9.37
N VAL A 111 -3.58 -5.34 9.72
CA VAL A 111 -2.90 -5.39 11.01
C VAL A 111 -2.63 -3.99 11.54
N ARG A 112 -2.54 -3.83 12.84
CA ARG A 112 -2.10 -2.56 13.42
C ARG A 112 -0.63 -2.30 13.13
N LYS A 113 -0.23 -1.06 13.19
CA LYS A 113 1.15 -0.62 13.00
C LYS A 113 2.17 -1.43 13.83
N LYS A 114 1.87 -1.74 15.08
CA LYS A 114 2.78 -2.48 15.95
C LYS A 114 3.02 -3.92 15.46
N GLU A 115 2.01 -4.58 14.89
CA GLU A 115 2.15 -5.90 14.29
C GLU A 115 2.85 -5.82 12.93
N ALA A 116 2.68 -4.70 12.22
CA ALA A 116 3.32 -4.45 10.94
C ALA A 116 4.86 -4.27 11.03
N ALA A 117 5.41 -4.16 12.25
CA ALA A 117 6.85 -4.19 12.49
C ALA A 117 7.52 -5.46 11.91
N HIS A 118 6.82 -6.59 11.89
CA HIS A 118 7.31 -7.83 11.26
C HIS A 118 7.54 -7.69 9.75
N PHE A 119 6.91 -6.70 9.12
CA PHE A 119 7.08 -6.36 7.70
C PHE A 119 7.99 -5.15 7.49
N GLY A 120 8.54 -4.56 8.55
CA GLY A 120 9.30 -3.31 8.50
C GLY A 120 8.43 -2.06 8.22
N LEU A 121 7.12 -2.14 8.52
CA LEU A 121 6.13 -1.10 8.23
C LEU A 121 5.62 -0.42 9.52
N ASP A 122 6.52 -0.13 10.45
CA ASP A 122 6.24 0.50 11.75
C ASP A 122 6.90 1.88 11.94
N GLY A 123 7.50 2.43 10.89
CA GLY A 123 8.15 3.74 10.91
C GLY A 123 7.17 4.88 11.28
N ASP A 124 7.71 6.02 11.71
CA ASP A 124 6.92 7.15 12.25
C ASP A 124 5.84 7.67 11.28
N ARG A 125 6.12 7.55 9.97
CA ARG A 125 5.20 7.97 8.91
C ARG A 125 4.24 6.90 8.43
N CYS A 126 4.36 5.66 8.93
CA CYS A 126 3.41 4.59 8.61
C CYS A 126 2.04 4.84 9.25
N GLY A 127 1.00 4.37 8.59
CA GLY A 127 -0.38 4.45 9.08
C GLY A 127 -0.60 3.68 10.38
N ASP A 128 -1.72 3.88 11.00
CA ASP A 128 -2.12 3.17 12.21
C ASP A 128 -2.50 1.72 11.93
N ILE A 129 -3.08 1.47 10.74
CA ILE A 129 -3.41 0.15 10.23
C ILE A 129 -2.72 -0.02 8.87
N ILE A 130 -2.10 -1.17 8.66
CA ILE A 130 -1.51 -1.60 7.40
C ILE A 130 -2.38 -2.71 6.84
N TYR A 131 -2.74 -2.64 5.55
CA TYR A 131 -3.56 -3.65 4.92
C TYR A 131 -2.95 -4.12 3.60
N PHE A 132 -3.31 -5.33 3.21
CA PHE A 132 -2.94 -5.94 1.94
C PHE A 132 -4.21 -6.42 1.25
N ASN A 133 -4.34 -6.11 -0.02
CA ASN A 133 -5.50 -6.50 -0.80
C ASN A 133 -5.41 -7.96 -1.25
N GLU A 134 -6.56 -8.58 -1.47
CA GLU A 134 -6.66 -9.84 -2.20
C GLU A 134 -6.20 -9.65 -3.65
N GLU A 135 -5.82 -10.75 -4.29
CA GLU A 135 -5.49 -10.78 -5.70
C GLU A 135 -6.64 -10.21 -6.55
N GLY A 136 -6.30 -9.46 -7.58
CA GLY A 136 -7.26 -8.76 -8.43
C GLY A 136 -7.69 -7.39 -7.94
N PHE A 137 -7.39 -7.02 -6.69
CA PHE A 137 -7.72 -5.70 -6.12
C PHE A 137 -6.52 -4.79 -5.93
N ASN A 138 -5.33 -5.26 -6.29
CA ASN A 138 -4.13 -4.45 -6.24
C ASN A 138 -4.07 -3.53 -7.45
N ARG A 139 -3.74 -2.27 -7.21
CA ARG A 139 -3.48 -1.30 -8.27
C ARG A 139 -2.19 -0.56 -7.96
N ILE A 140 -1.21 -0.74 -8.82
CA ILE A 140 0.06 -0.03 -8.77
C ILE A 140 0.12 0.86 -10.01
N HIS A 141 0.47 2.12 -9.82
CA HIS A 141 0.68 3.08 -10.90
C HIS A 141 -0.52 3.32 -11.86
N GLY A 142 -1.72 3.21 -11.36
CA GLY A 142 -2.90 3.55 -12.15
C GLY A 142 -3.14 2.59 -13.31
N ASP A 143 -3.39 3.14 -14.50
CA ASP A 143 -3.71 2.40 -15.70
C ASP A 143 -2.48 2.00 -16.53
N SER A 144 -1.28 2.13 -15.98
CA SER A 144 -0.08 1.69 -16.66
C SER A 144 -0.21 0.22 -17.01
N ILE A 145 0.31 -0.11 -18.15
CA ILE A 145 0.33 -1.45 -18.75
C ILE A 145 1.01 -2.40 -17.77
N SER A 146 0.23 -2.89 -16.87
CA SER A 146 0.58 -4.06 -16.11
C SER A 146 0.10 -5.24 -16.92
N THR A 147 0.40 -6.38 -16.54
CA THR A 147 0.00 -7.65 -17.09
C THR A 147 -1.20 -7.61 -18.02
N TYR A 148 -0.94 -7.93 -19.22
CA TYR A 148 -1.93 -8.07 -20.26
C TYR A 148 -2.75 -9.34 -20.01
N GLN A 149 -4.02 -9.30 -20.34
CA GLN A 149 -4.90 -10.48 -20.35
C GLN A 149 -4.23 -11.62 -21.15
N GLY A 150 -3.97 -12.74 -20.48
CA GLY A 150 -3.29 -13.89 -21.09
C GLY A 150 -1.88 -14.17 -20.58
N TYR A 151 -1.28 -13.29 -19.80
CA TYR A 151 -0.05 -13.57 -19.06
C TYR A 151 -0.43 -14.01 -17.64
N ALA A 152 -0.48 -15.32 -17.42
CA ALA A 152 -0.90 -15.91 -16.15
C ALA A 152 0.18 -15.81 -15.04
N ASP A 153 1.45 -15.61 -15.43
CA ASP A 153 2.58 -15.68 -14.50
C ASP A 153 3.05 -14.30 -14.06
N THR A 154 2.16 -13.53 -13.45
CA THR A 154 2.51 -12.26 -12.88
C THR A 154 2.91 -12.42 -11.43
N SER A 155 3.93 -11.70 -11.01
CA SER A 155 4.48 -11.79 -9.67
C SER A 155 4.82 -10.41 -9.13
N VAL A 156 4.69 -10.24 -7.82
CA VAL A 156 5.23 -9.07 -7.12
C VAL A 156 6.76 -9.07 -7.08
N SER A 157 7.39 -10.19 -7.39
CA SER A 157 8.85 -10.30 -7.39
C SER A 157 9.46 -9.54 -8.55
N PRO A 158 10.30 -8.53 -8.31
CA PRO A 158 10.96 -7.78 -9.36
C PRO A 158 12.07 -8.59 -10.01
N ILE A 159 12.46 -8.15 -11.20
CA ILE A 159 13.60 -8.71 -11.92
C ILE A 159 14.91 -8.23 -11.29
N PHE A 160 15.89 -9.13 -11.22
CA PHE A 160 17.28 -8.79 -10.89
C PHE A 160 18.21 -9.48 -11.87
N MET A 161 19.03 -8.71 -12.56
CA MET A 161 20.11 -9.22 -13.40
C MET A 161 21.37 -8.40 -13.17
N ALA A 162 22.53 -9.04 -13.24
CA ALA A 162 23.80 -8.36 -13.16
C ALA A 162 24.80 -9.00 -14.14
N ALA A 163 25.68 -8.16 -14.70
CA ALA A 163 26.75 -8.61 -15.61
C ALA A 163 27.97 -7.70 -15.49
N GLY A 164 29.14 -8.26 -15.71
CA GLY A 164 30.42 -7.52 -15.74
C GLY A 164 31.48 -8.08 -14.81
N PRO A 165 32.59 -7.35 -14.61
CA PRO A 165 33.67 -7.75 -13.71
C PRO A 165 33.13 -8.02 -12.30
N ASN A 166 33.67 -9.07 -11.67
CA ASN A 166 33.29 -9.54 -10.32
C ASN A 166 31.85 -10.09 -10.21
N ILE A 167 31.14 -10.26 -11.31
CA ILE A 167 29.85 -10.93 -11.33
C ILE A 167 30.03 -12.36 -11.88
N LYS A 168 29.37 -13.33 -11.23
CA LYS A 168 29.35 -14.72 -11.69
C LYS A 168 28.70 -14.81 -13.06
N GLN A 169 29.34 -15.53 -13.97
CA GLN A 169 28.80 -15.78 -15.32
C GLN A 169 27.95 -17.05 -15.34
N ASN A 170 26.94 -17.05 -16.18
CA ASN A 170 26.04 -18.20 -16.38
C ASN A 170 25.45 -18.75 -15.05
N TYR A 171 25.14 -17.86 -14.13
CA TYR A 171 24.63 -18.21 -12.81
C TYR A 171 23.17 -17.81 -12.69
N LEU A 172 22.31 -18.77 -12.42
CA LEU A 172 20.91 -18.57 -12.06
C LEU A 172 20.71 -18.96 -10.59
N THR A 173 19.86 -18.27 -9.90
CA THR A 173 19.52 -18.56 -8.50
C THR A 173 18.05 -18.32 -8.22
N ASP A 174 17.45 -19.20 -7.47
CA ASP A 174 16.10 -19.12 -6.90
C ASP A 174 16.10 -18.58 -5.47
N ARG A 175 17.29 -18.15 -4.99
CA ARG A 175 17.35 -17.49 -3.68
C ARG A 175 16.59 -16.19 -3.72
N VAL A 176 15.82 -15.94 -2.67
CA VAL A 176 15.22 -14.64 -2.44
C VAL A 176 16.32 -13.60 -2.25
N ILE A 177 16.37 -12.64 -3.16
CA ILE A 177 17.23 -11.46 -3.07
C ILE A 177 16.35 -10.31 -2.58
N ARG A 178 16.81 -9.60 -1.58
CA ARG A 178 16.06 -8.46 -1.05
C ARG A 178 16.54 -7.19 -1.75
N GLU A 179 15.61 -6.35 -2.14
CA GLU A 179 15.91 -5.10 -2.84
C GLU A 179 16.87 -4.19 -2.03
N VAL A 180 16.73 -4.20 -0.70
CA VAL A 180 17.61 -3.46 0.20
C VAL A 180 19.07 -3.89 0.13
N ASP A 181 19.39 -5.05 -0.44
CA ASP A 181 20.75 -5.55 -0.59
C ASP A 181 21.43 -5.05 -1.88
N VAL A 182 20.68 -4.46 -2.80
CA VAL A 182 21.20 -4.01 -4.11
C VAL A 182 22.19 -2.85 -3.94
N ALA A 183 21.77 -1.77 -3.27
CA ALA A 183 22.63 -0.59 -3.08
C ALA A 183 23.93 -0.91 -2.32
N PRO A 184 23.92 -1.66 -1.18
CA PRO A 184 25.13 -2.11 -0.51
C PRO A 184 26.05 -2.95 -1.41
N THR A 185 25.47 -3.83 -2.22
CA THR A 185 26.24 -4.66 -3.15
C THR A 185 26.97 -3.82 -4.20
N VAL A 186 26.28 -2.85 -4.79
CA VAL A 186 26.84 -1.89 -5.75
C VAL A 186 27.98 -1.10 -5.09
N ALA A 187 27.79 -0.61 -3.87
CA ALA A 187 28.81 0.13 -3.14
C ALA A 187 30.07 -0.70 -2.89
N VAL A 188 29.92 -1.94 -2.43
CA VAL A 188 31.04 -2.85 -2.21
C VAL A 188 31.82 -3.13 -3.51
N LEU A 189 31.10 -3.43 -4.60
CA LEU A 189 31.73 -3.67 -5.91
C LEU A 189 32.41 -2.43 -6.48
N GLY A 190 31.92 -1.24 -6.16
CA GLY A 190 32.52 0.05 -6.51
C GLY A 190 33.61 0.52 -5.59
N GLY A 191 33.97 -0.25 -4.54
CA GLY A 191 34.98 0.13 -3.55
C GLY A 191 34.53 1.30 -2.64
N VAL A 192 33.25 1.58 -2.57
CA VAL A 192 32.68 2.64 -1.71
C VAL A 192 32.40 2.06 -0.33
N ARG A 193 32.87 2.72 0.72
CA ARG A 193 32.46 2.41 2.09
C ARG A 193 31.13 3.06 2.38
N MET A 194 30.19 2.27 2.89
CA MET A 194 28.93 2.76 3.44
C MET A 194 28.99 2.85 4.94
#